data_74a5f107e92028733cf6a1c36d96be05
#
_entry.id   74a5f107e92028733cf6a1c36d96be05
#
_cell.length_a   1.000
_cell.length_b   1.000
_cell.length_c   1.000
_cell.angle_alpha   90.00
_cell.angle_beta   90.00
_cell.angle_gamma   90.00
#
_symmetry.space_group_name_H-M   'P 1'
#
loop_
_entity.id
_entity.type
_entity.pdbx_description
1 polymer ?
#
loop_
_entity_poly.entity_id
_entity_poly.type
_entity_poly.pdbx_seq_one_letter_code
_entity_poly.pdbx_strand_id
1 'polypeptide(L)'
;KSMKEILGRIVAAELEERRKQGYDVEALRPLLGKASGSCDALLALSQRIKEAPIRQDWPYEEPDDLESVMAACDPTRRREASRLLSDGEIEARVRSAFLTSVCACILGKPLEEAPYGGLEDIRAAAQASGEWPLRDYVSDAMLTAWGRRNPSWVETTRGRVRYAASDDDITYTIMGMLLIEKRGRDFSHEDMRQLWLENLPIYLCWGPERTVLLRAGLAVLAPDLPYDMDDWAVRLNPGQELCGAMIRADAYGYACPGDPELAARLAFR
;
A
#
# COMPACT_ATOMS: atom_id res chain seq x y z
N LYS A 1 10.22 -26.01 -3.19
CA LYS A 1 9.22 -25.83 -2.13
C LYS A 1 7.86 -26.29 -2.65
N SER A 2 7.14 -27.09 -1.89
CA SER A 2 5.80 -27.56 -2.28
C SER A 2 4.79 -26.39 -2.14
N MET A 3 3.68 -26.46 -2.88
CA MET A 3 2.57 -25.50 -2.74
C MET A 3 2.08 -25.41 -1.28
N LYS A 4 2.03 -26.54 -0.61
CA LYS A 4 1.65 -26.67 0.81
C LYS A 4 2.59 -25.87 1.75
N GLU A 5 3.90 -25.90 1.51
CA GLU A 5 4.85 -25.11 2.31
C GLU A 5 4.70 -23.61 2.07
N ILE A 6 4.41 -23.21 0.83
CA ILE A 6 4.16 -21.81 0.48
C ILE A 6 2.89 -21.32 1.16
N LEU A 7 1.79 -22.09 1.04
CA LEU A 7 0.51 -21.78 1.67
C LEU A 7 0.64 -21.70 3.20
N GLY A 8 1.36 -22.64 3.82
CA GLY A 8 1.61 -22.61 5.25
C GLY A 8 2.32 -21.34 5.73
N ARG A 9 3.26 -20.81 4.96
CA ARG A 9 3.92 -19.52 5.26
C ARG A 9 2.98 -18.35 5.12
N ILE A 10 2.13 -18.34 4.09
CA ILE A 10 1.13 -17.29 3.87
C ILE A 10 0.15 -17.26 5.05
N VAL A 11 -0.41 -18.41 5.45
CA VAL A 11 -1.35 -18.49 6.57
C VAL A 11 -0.69 -18.11 7.90
N ALA A 12 0.59 -18.44 8.09
CA ALA A 12 1.33 -18.03 9.29
C ALA A 12 1.53 -16.50 9.33
N ALA A 13 1.84 -15.88 8.20
CA ALA A 13 1.97 -14.43 8.09
C ALA A 13 0.62 -13.72 8.31
N GLU A 14 -0.45 -14.23 7.71
CA GLU A 14 -1.81 -13.73 7.87
C GLU A 14 -2.26 -13.76 9.35
N LEU A 15 -2.00 -14.85 10.05
CA LEU A 15 -2.31 -14.97 11.47
C LEU A 15 -1.55 -13.95 12.32
N GLU A 16 -0.27 -13.72 12.04
CA GLU A 16 0.53 -12.76 12.78
C GLU A 16 0.08 -11.32 12.50
N GLU A 17 -0.31 -11.00 11.28
CA GLU A 17 -0.84 -9.69 10.93
C GLU A 17 -2.18 -9.41 11.57
N ARG A 18 -3.13 -10.35 11.49
CA ARG A 18 -4.42 -10.20 12.16
C ARG A 18 -4.27 -10.01 13.67
N ARG A 19 -3.29 -10.68 14.28
CA ARG A 19 -2.95 -10.45 15.68
C ARG A 19 -2.54 -8.99 15.95
N LYS A 20 -1.70 -8.42 15.09
CA LYS A 20 -1.24 -7.02 15.20
C LYS A 20 -2.36 -6.01 14.95
N GLN A 21 -3.32 -6.36 14.12
CA GLN A 21 -4.52 -5.59 13.81
C GLN A 21 -5.62 -5.70 14.89
N GLY A 22 -5.34 -6.35 16.01
CA GLY A 22 -6.27 -6.44 17.14
C GLY A 22 -7.28 -7.59 17.08
N TYR A 23 -7.18 -8.50 16.11
CA TYR A 23 -8.07 -9.66 16.05
C TYR A 23 -7.71 -10.73 17.08
N ASP A 24 -8.73 -11.41 17.60
CA ASP A 24 -8.57 -12.51 18.56
C ASP A 24 -8.24 -13.83 17.85
N VAL A 25 -6.98 -13.99 17.50
CA VAL A 25 -6.47 -15.14 16.76
C VAL A 25 -5.53 -16.04 17.57
N GLU A 26 -5.28 -15.75 18.85
CA GLU A 26 -4.32 -16.52 19.66
C GLU A 26 -4.70 -18.00 19.79
N ALA A 27 -6.00 -18.30 19.90
CA ALA A 27 -6.50 -19.68 19.95
C ALA A 27 -6.28 -20.47 18.64
N LEU A 28 -6.03 -19.75 17.52
CA LEU A 28 -5.78 -20.34 16.21
C LEU A 28 -4.30 -20.72 15.99
N ARG A 29 -3.38 -20.09 16.71
CA ARG A 29 -1.93 -20.29 16.57
C ARG A 29 -1.49 -21.77 16.66
N PRO A 30 -1.95 -22.58 17.63
CA PRO A 30 -1.59 -23.99 17.71
C PRO A 30 -2.11 -24.86 16.56
N LEU A 31 -3.14 -24.37 15.85
CA LEU A 31 -3.75 -25.09 14.71
C LEU A 31 -2.88 -25.03 13.47
N LEU A 32 -1.99 -24.04 13.33
CA LEU A 32 -1.09 -23.92 12.19
C LEU A 32 -0.21 -25.17 12.02
N GLY A 33 0.37 -25.68 13.10
CA GLY A 33 1.15 -26.91 13.07
C GLY A 33 0.34 -28.14 12.63
N LYS A 34 -0.91 -28.24 13.10
CA LYS A 34 -1.83 -29.34 12.75
C LYS A 34 -2.29 -29.25 11.28
N ALA A 35 -2.51 -28.03 10.77
CA ALA A 35 -2.96 -27.77 9.40
C ALA A 35 -1.83 -27.92 8.35
N SER A 36 -0.56 -27.83 8.73
CA SER A 36 0.60 -27.80 7.83
C SER A 36 0.73 -29.03 6.90
N GLY A 37 0.05 -30.12 7.23
CA GLY A 37 0.01 -31.35 6.44
C GLY A 37 -0.92 -31.32 5.21
N SER A 38 -1.90 -30.40 5.14
CA SER A 38 -2.96 -30.36 4.13
C SER A 38 -3.25 -28.96 3.65
N CYS A 39 -3.38 -28.77 2.33
CA CYS A 39 -3.83 -27.49 1.75
C CYS A 39 -5.25 -27.15 2.22
N ASP A 40 -6.17 -28.10 2.24
CA ASP A 40 -7.56 -27.86 2.67
C ASP A 40 -7.63 -27.43 4.14
N ALA A 41 -6.82 -28.05 5.01
CA ALA A 41 -6.74 -27.64 6.41
C ALA A 41 -6.16 -26.22 6.58
N LEU A 42 -5.17 -25.84 5.77
CA LEU A 42 -4.61 -24.49 5.76
C LEU A 42 -5.63 -23.46 5.25
N LEU A 43 -6.38 -23.77 4.19
CA LEU A 43 -7.45 -22.92 3.67
C LEU A 43 -8.58 -22.74 4.69
N ALA A 44 -8.99 -23.82 5.37
CA ALA A 44 -9.98 -23.76 6.44
C ALA A 44 -9.48 -22.94 7.64
N LEU A 45 -8.19 -22.99 7.96
CA LEU A 45 -7.60 -22.16 9.00
C LEU A 45 -7.58 -20.69 8.61
N SER A 46 -7.20 -20.36 7.37
CA SER A 46 -7.24 -18.99 6.83
C SER A 46 -8.65 -18.40 6.91
N GLN A 47 -9.70 -19.19 6.59
CA GLN A 47 -11.08 -18.74 6.74
C GLN A 47 -11.43 -18.38 8.20
N ARG A 48 -11.00 -19.19 9.16
CA ARG A 48 -11.18 -18.89 10.60
C ARG A 48 -10.40 -17.66 11.06
N ILE A 49 -9.22 -17.42 10.49
CA ILE A 49 -8.43 -16.21 10.76
C ILE A 49 -9.16 -14.97 10.25
N LYS A 50 -9.74 -15.03 9.04
CA LYS A 50 -10.55 -13.95 8.46
C LYS A 50 -11.78 -13.61 9.32
N GLU A 51 -12.44 -14.63 9.86
CA GLU A 51 -13.68 -14.52 10.66
C GLU A 51 -13.44 -14.19 12.14
N ALA A 52 -12.17 -14.09 12.57
CA ALA A 52 -11.86 -13.79 13.95
C ALA A 52 -12.40 -12.40 14.35
N PRO A 53 -13.02 -12.25 15.53
CA PRO A 53 -13.49 -10.96 16.00
C PRO A 53 -12.33 -10.08 16.46
N ILE A 54 -12.55 -8.76 16.46
CA ILE A 54 -11.64 -7.82 17.12
C ILE A 54 -11.72 -8.04 18.64
N ARG A 55 -10.59 -7.98 19.33
CA ARG A 55 -10.50 -8.09 20.79
C ARG A 55 -11.24 -6.95 21.48
N GLN A 56 -11.86 -7.23 22.61
CA GLN A 56 -12.59 -6.23 23.39
C GLN A 56 -11.70 -5.12 23.95
N ASP A 57 -10.42 -5.37 24.11
CA ASP A 57 -9.42 -4.41 24.63
C ASP A 57 -8.71 -3.62 23.51
N TRP A 58 -9.14 -3.77 22.26
CA TRP A 58 -8.57 -3.03 21.14
C TRP A 58 -8.94 -1.56 21.23
N PRO A 59 -7.96 -0.63 21.27
CA PRO A 59 -8.21 0.76 21.61
C PRO A 59 -8.64 1.64 20.43
N TYR A 60 -8.77 1.07 19.23
CA TYR A 60 -9.03 1.82 17.99
C TYR A 60 -10.41 1.50 17.43
N GLU A 61 -11.05 2.52 16.84
CA GLU A 61 -12.22 2.36 15.96
C GLU A 61 -11.73 2.35 14.51
N GLU A 62 -11.97 1.26 13.79
CA GLU A 62 -11.47 1.04 12.44
C GLU A 62 -12.63 0.55 11.55
N PRO A 63 -13.53 1.47 11.13
CA PRO A 63 -14.67 1.09 10.29
C PRO A 63 -14.24 0.65 8.90
N ASP A 64 -14.93 -0.35 8.35
CA ASP A 64 -14.61 -0.97 7.06
C ASP A 64 -15.45 -0.43 5.90
N ASP A 65 -16.54 0.29 6.18
CA ASP A 65 -17.40 0.88 5.15
C ASP A 65 -17.20 2.39 5.04
N LEU A 66 -17.39 2.92 3.83
CA LEU A 66 -17.17 4.32 3.53
C LEU A 66 -18.03 5.27 4.37
N GLU A 67 -19.28 4.92 4.66
CA GLU A 67 -20.19 5.76 5.42
C GLU A 67 -19.70 5.94 6.87
N SER A 68 -19.32 4.83 7.50
CA SER A 68 -18.76 4.82 8.85
C SER A 68 -17.40 5.53 8.91
N VAL A 69 -16.51 5.31 7.91
CA VAL A 69 -15.24 6.05 7.79
C VAL A 69 -15.49 7.55 7.70
N MET A 70 -16.41 7.99 6.85
CA MET A 70 -16.74 9.41 6.68
C MET A 70 -17.39 10.01 7.92
N ALA A 71 -18.18 9.22 8.67
CA ALA A 71 -18.80 9.65 9.93
C ALA A 71 -17.77 9.81 11.07
N ALA A 72 -16.73 8.97 11.09
CA ALA A 72 -15.63 9.04 12.06
C ALA A 72 -14.66 10.21 11.81
N CYS A 73 -14.68 10.83 10.62
CA CYS A 73 -13.84 11.98 10.32
C CYS A 73 -14.24 13.21 11.16
N ASP A 74 -13.27 14.11 11.42
CA ASP A 74 -13.51 15.40 12.08
C ASP A 74 -14.68 16.15 11.41
N PRO A 75 -15.77 16.42 12.12
CA PRO A 75 -16.95 17.11 11.57
C PRO A 75 -16.64 18.55 11.14
N THR A 76 -15.56 19.13 11.64
CA THR A 76 -15.13 20.51 11.30
C THR A 76 -14.20 20.55 10.10
N ARG A 77 -13.84 19.38 9.52
CA ARG A 77 -12.98 19.32 8.32
C ARG A 77 -13.58 20.10 7.17
N ARG A 78 -12.72 20.69 6.36
CA ARG A 78 -13.18 21.33 5.12
C ARG A 78 -13.75 20.30 4.15
N ARG A 79 -14.95 20.54 3.69
CA ARG A 79 -15.66 19.73 2.70
C ARG A 79 -15.65 20.35 1.31
N GLU A 80 -15.34 21.63 1.21
CA GLU A 80 -15.38 22.38 -0.05
C GLU A 80 -14.11 23.22 -0.21
N ALA A 81 -13.79 23.54 -1.44
CA ALA A 81 -12.72 24.48 -1.76
C ALA A 81 -13.03 25.87 -1.19
N SER A 82 -12.01 26.54 -0.66
CA SER A 82 -12.15 27.91 -0.15
C SER A 82 -12.38 28.93 -1.27
N ARG A 83 -12.02 28.58 -2.50
CA ARG A 83 -12.27 29.34 -3.75
C ARG A 83 -12.19 28.43 -4.96
N LEU A 84 -12.83 28.84 -6.03
CA LEU A 84 -12.64 28.20 -7.34
C LEU A 84 -11.23 28.52 -7.85
N LEU A 85 -10.59 27.52 -8.39
CA LEU A 85 -9.30 27.63 -9.08
C LEU A 85 -9.53 27.65 -10.59
N SER A 86 -8.71 28.39 -11.32
CA SER A 86 -8.67 28.28 -12.78
C SER A 86 -7.99 26.97 -13.21
N ASP A 87 -8.26 26.50 -14.42
CA ASP A 87 -7.64 25.28 -14.97
C ASP A 87 -6.11 25.34 -14.91
N GLY A 88 -5.51 26.50 -15.23
CA GLY A 88 -4.07 26.69 -15.15
C GLY A 88 -3.51 26.60 -13.71
N GLU A 89 -4.26 27.05 -12.70
CA GLU A 89 -3.89 26.89 -11.30
C GLU A 89 -4.01 25.42 -10.86
N ILE A 90 -5.04 24.73 -11.32
CA ILE A 90 -5.23 23.28 -11.05
C ILE A 90 -4.07 22.50 -11.65
N GLU A 91 -3.77 22.71 -12.94
CA GLU A 91 -2.66 22.07 -13.63
C GLU A 91 -1.32 22.28 -12.91
N ALA A 92 -1.00 23.53 -12.57
CA ALA A 92 0.24 23.88 -11.88
C ALA A 92 0.34 23.19 -10.51
N ARG A 93 -0.77 23.10 -9.75
CA ARG A 93 -0.80 22.45 -8.44
C ARG A 93 -0.67 20.93 -8.54
N VAL A 94 -1.41 20.30 -9.45
CA VAL A 94 -1.34 18.84 -9.68
C VAL A 94 0.06 18.46 -10.12
N ARG A 95 0.63 19.20 -11.08
CA ARG A 95 2.02 18.98 -11.52
C ARG A 95 3.02 19.10 -10.36
N SER A 96 2.89 20.14 -9.54
CA SER A 96 3.77 20.35 -8.38
C SER A 96 3.60 19.24 -7.35
N ALA A 97 2.36 18.82 -7.05
CA ALA A 97 2.08 17.76 -6.11
C ALA A 97 2.70 16.44 -6.56
N PHE A 98 2.48 16.03 -7.81
CA PHE A 98 3.06 14.80 -8.36
C PHE A 98 4.60 14.84 -8.37
N LEU A 99 5.21 15.94 -8.82
CA LEU A 99 6.67 16.06 -8.81
C LEU A 99 7.24 16.04 -7.39
N THR A 100 6.55 16.65 -6.42
CA THR A 100 6.96 16.62 -5.02
C THR A 100 6.86 15.20 -4.45
N SER A 101 5.81 14.45 -4.78
CA SER A 101 5.66 13.04 -4.40
C SER A 101 6.81 12.20 -4.95
N VAL A 102 7.17 12.36 -6.22
CA VAL A 102 8.33 11.69 -6.83
C VAL A 102 9.64 12.05 -6.10
N CYS A 103 9.86 13.32 -5.79
CA CYS A 103 11.05 13.75 -5.05
C CYS A 103 11.08 13.17 -3.62
N ALA A 104 9.94 13.13 -2.95
CA ALA A 104 9.82 12.55 -1.61
C ALA A 104 10.08 11.03 -1.63
N CYS A 105 9.58 10.33 -2.63
CA CYS A 105 9.86 8.92 -2.85
C CYS A 105 11.37 8.66 -3.00
N ILE A 106 12.06 9.42 -3.85
CA ILE A 106 13.52 9.32 -4.00
C ILE A 106 14.25 9.63 -2.69
N LEU A 107 13.77 10.60 -1.89
CA LEU A 107 14.33 10.93 -0.60
C LEU A 107 14.17 9.78 0.41
N GLY A 108 12.99 9.17 0.47
CA GLY A 108 12.67 8.10 1.42
C GLY A 108 13.31 6.76 1.07
N LYS A 109 13.45 6.46 -0.21
CA LYS A 109 13.87 5.14 -0.72
C LYS A 109 15.16 4.57 -0.09
N PRO A 110 16.24 5.32 0.10
CA PRO A 110 17.44 4.77 0.75
C PRO A 110 17.25 4.39 2.22
N LEU A 111 16.16 4.87 2.85
CA LEU A 111 15.84 4.66 4.26
C LEU A 111 14.87 3.50 4.50
N GLU A 112 14.35 2.88 3.44
CA GLU A 112 13.47 1.72 3.50
C GLU A 112 14.25 0.45 3.80
N GLU A 113 14.61 0.25 5.05
CA GLU A 113 15.38 -0.93 5.50
C GLU A 113 14.72 -1.53 6.75
N ALA A 114 13.72 -2.37 6.53
CA ALA A 114 13.03 -3.05 7.62
C ALA A 114 13.97 -4.05 8.34
N PRO A 115 13.92 -4.15 9.67
CA PRO A 115 13.05 -3.44 10.62
C PRO A 115 13.64 -2.13 11.16
N TYR A 116 14.62 -1.54 10.53
CA TYR A 116 15.52 -0.53 11.08
C TYR A 116 15.29 0.90 10.53
N GLY A 117 14.24 1.12 9.76
CA GLY A 117 13.87 2.42 9.22
C GLY A 117 13.11 3.33 10.19
N GLY A 118 13.22 3.11 11.50
CA GLY A 118 12.56 3.91 12.51
C GLY A 118 13.15 5.32 12.64
N LEU A 119 12.35 6.27 13.14
CA LEU A 119 12.73 7.68 13.29
C LEU A 119 14.04 7.85 14.08
N GLU A 120 14.22 7.10 15.16
CA GLU A 120 15.40 7.23 16.01
C GLU A 120 16.67 6.71 15.31
N ASP A 121 16.57 5.63 14.53
CA ASP A 121 17.70 5.12 13.73
C ASP A 121 18.12 6.13 12.66
N ILE A 122 17.13 6.70 11.94
CA ILE A 122 17.36 7.72 10.91
C ILE A 122 17.97 8.98 11.52
N ARG A 123 17.43 9.44 12.65
CA ARG A 123 17.95 10.60 13.40
C ARG A 123 19.38 10.37 13.83
N ALA A 124 19.69 9.24 14.43
CA ALA A 124 21.04 8.92 14.88
C ALA A 124 22.05 8.90 13.73
N ALA A 125 21.69 8.30 12.59
CA ALA A 125 22.52 8.27 11.40
C ALA A 125 22.78 9.68 10.83
N ALA A 126 21.72 10.51 10.74
CA ALA A 126 21.81 11.89 10.27
C ALA A 126 22.63 12.77 11.21
N GLN A 127 22.51 12.60 12.53
CA GLN A 127 23.34 13.29 13.51
C GLN A 127 24.81 12.87 13.40
N ALA A 128 25.10 11.58 13.27
CA ALA A 128 26.45 11.06 13.15
C ALA A 128 27.15 11.53 11.87
N SER A 129 26.42 11.79 10.79
CA SER A 129 26.95 12.37 9.54
C SER A 129 26.93 13.91 9.50
N GLY A 130 26.38 14.58 10.53
CA GLY A 130 26.24 16.03 10.56
C GLY A 130 25.12 16.60 9.68
N GLU A 131 24.14 15.76 9.29
CA GLU A 131 23.07 16.12 8.34
C GLU A 131 21.69 16.29 9.01
N TRP A 132 21.62 16.25 10.33
CA TRP A 132 20.36 16.50 11.05
C TRP A 132 20.14 18.00 11.31
N PRO A 133 18.92 18.55 11.09
CA PRO A 133 17.80 17.94 10.38
C PRO A 133 18.08 17.80 8.89
N LEU A 134 17.51 16.76 8.26
CA LEU A 134 17.65 16.53 6.82
C LEU A 134 17.12 17.74 6.01
N ARG A 135 17.93 18.25 5.08
CA ARG A 135 17.60 19.40 4.20
C ARG A 135 17.85 19.11 2.73
N ASP A 136 18.26 17.88 2.41
CA ASP A 136 18.61 17.43 1.08
C ASP A 136 18.42 15.90 1.02
N TYR A 137 18.60 15.30 -0.15
CA TYR A 137 18.62 13.85 -0.31
C TYR A 137 19.65 13.17 0.58
N VAL A 138 19.36 11.95 0.99
CA VAL A 138 20.24 11.12 1.83
C VAL A 138 21.62 10.98 1.17
N SER A 139 22.68 11.23 1.92
CA SER A 139 24.05 11.13 1.44
C SER A 139 24.65 9.73 1.64
N ASP A 140 25.71 9.44 0.91
CA ASP A 140 26.52 8.24 1.14
C ASP A 140 27.18 8.24 2.52
N ALA A 141 27.53 9.42 3.06
CA ALA A 141 28.08 9.57 4.40
C ALA A 141 27.04 9.15 5.46
N MET A 142 25.79 9.56 5.31
CA MET A 142 24.73 9.16 6.22
C MET A 142 24.46 7.65 6.16
N LEU A 143 24.41 7.04 4.96
CA LEU A 143 24.24 5.61 4.81
C LEU A 143 25.43 4.82 5.39
N THR A 144 26.64 5.37 5.31
CA THR A 144 27.82 4.79 5.95
C THR A 144 27.73 4.85 7.47
N ALA A 145 27.30 5.97 8.03
CA ALA A 145 27.06 6.12 9.46
C ALA A 145 25.94 5.19 9.97
N TRP A 146 24.90 4.98 9.16
CA TRP A 146 23.81 4.06 9.47
C TRP A 146 24.23 2.59 9.37
N GLY A 147 25.25 2.29 8.55
CA GLY A 147 25.75 0.92 8.33
C GLY A 147 24.85 0.04 7.47
N ARG A 148 23.88 0.62 6.78
CA ARG A 148 22.88 -0.08 5.96
C ARG A 148 22.69 0.61 4.63
N ARG A 149 22.28 -0.16 3.62
CA ARG A 149 21.98 0.34 2.29
C ARG A 149 20.84 -0.47 1.67
N ASN A 150 19.73 0.19 1.40
CA ASN A 150 18.68 -0.36 0.53
C ASN A 150 19.29 -0.66 -0.85
N PRO A 151 18.85 -1.72 -1.57
CA PRO A 151 19.35 -2.05 -2.91
C PRO A 151 19.31 -0.89 -3.91
N SER A 152 18.36 0.03 -3.78
CA SER A 152 18.20 1.23 -4.63
C SER A 152 19.08 2.42 -4.23
N TRP A 153 20.01 2.28 -3.28
CA TRP A 153 20.83 3.38 -2.79
C TRP A 153 21.66 4.04 -3.90
N VAL A 154 22.07 3.28 -4.91
CA VAL A 154 22.92 3.77 -5.99
C VAL A 154 22.26 4.88 -6.79
N GLU A 155 20.96 4.76 -7.10
CA GLU A 155 20.20 5.72 -7.90
C GLU A 155 19.42 6.75 -7.08
N THR A 156 19.33 6.59 -5.76
CA THR A 156 18.52 7.46 -4.89
C THR A 156 19.34 8.29 -3.88
N THR A 157 20.66 8.10 -3.85
CA THR A 157 21.55 8.83 -2.96
C THR A 157 21.96 10.20 -3.56
N ARG A 158 22.07 11.21 -2.71
CA ARG A 158 22.53 12.56 -3.10
C ARG A 158 23.78 12.53 -3.97
N GLY A 159 23.76 13.26 -5.07
CA GLY A 159 24.83 13.31 -6.07
C GLY A 159 24.83 12.14 -7.07
N ARG A 160 24.01 11.12 -6.86
CA ARG A 160 23.88 9.95 -7.76
C ARG A 160 22.56 9.93 -8.54
N VAL A 161 21.54 10.62 -8.06
CA VAL A 161 20.23 10.71 -8.72
C VAL A 161 20.40 11.28 -10.14
N ARG A 162 19.93 10.52 -11.14
CA ARG A 162 19.94 10.89 -12.56
C ARG A 162 18.57 10.72 -13.23
N TYR A 163 17.67 10.00 -12.60
CA TYR A 163 16.30 9.70 -13.04
C TYR A 163 15.47 9.32 -11.81
N ALA A 164 14.15 9.33 -11.95
CA ALA A 164 13.27 8.76 -10.94
C ALA A 164 13.34 7.23 -11.07
N ALA A 165 13.89 6.58 -10.05
CA ALA A 165 13.91 5.12 -9.99
C ALA A 165 12.48 4.58 -9.93
N SER A 166 12.27 3.39 -10.50
CA SER A 166 10.96 2.74 -10.44
C SER A 166 10.58 2.42 -9.00
N ASP A 167 9.37 2.82 -8.63
CA ASP A 167 8.81 2.65 -7.29
C ASP A 167 7.30 2.47 -7.37
N ASP A 168 6.71 1.75 -6.42
CA ASP A 168 5.27 1.55 -6.37
C ASP A 168 4.51 2.83 -6.07
N ASP A 169 4.99 3.69 -5.18
CA ASP A 169 4.44 5.03 -4.93
C ASP A 169 4.19 5.83 -6.21
N ILE A 170 5.18 5.82 -7.10
CA ILE A 170 5.10 6.53 -8.37
C ILE A 170 4.23 5.76 -9.37
N THR A 171 4.45 4.45 -9.46
CA THR A 171 3.78 3.59 -10.43
C THR A 171 2.29 3.51 -10.19
N TYR A 172 1.86 3.33 -8.93
CA TYR A 172 0.44 3.25 -8.60
C TYR A 172 -0.28 4.58 -8.81
N THR A 173 0.38 5.70 -8.53
CA THR A 173 -0.15 7.02 -8.87
C THR A 173 -0.36 7.18 -10.38
N ILE A 174 0.61 6.76 -11.21
CA ILE A 174 0.48 6.77 -12.69
C ILE A 174 -0.66 5.86 -13.14
N MET A 175 -0.80 4.66 -12.55
CA MET A 175 -1.91 3.75 -12.87
C MET A 175 -3.27 4.36 -12.55
N GLY A 176 -3.40 5.07 -11.42
CA GLY A 176 -4.61 5.83 -11.07
C GLY A 176 -4.92 6.95 -12.05
N MET A 177 -3.90 7.71 -12.49
CA MET A 177 -4.06 8.74 -13.52
C MET A 177 -4.56 8.13 -14.85
N LEU A 178 -3.96 7.02 -15.29
CA LEU A 178 -4.38 6.31 -16.50
C LEU A 178 -5.81 5.77 -16.39
N LEU A 179 -6.21 5.31 -15.20
CA LEU A 179 -7.57 4.84 -14.95
C LEU A 179 -8.58 5.99 -15.14
N ILE A 180 -8.33 7.13 -14.51
CA ILE A 180 -9.17 8.33 -14.64
C ILE A 180 -9.20 8.82 -16.10
N GLU A 181 -8.08 8.84 -16.80
CA GLU A 181 -8.01 9.23 -18.22
C GLU A 181 -8.84 8.32 -19.10
N LYS A 182 -8.76 7.01 -18.92
CA LYS A 182 -9.43 6.03 -19.77
C LYS A 182 -10.91 5.83 -19.44
N ARG A 183 -11.31 5.93 -18.17
CA ARG A 183 -12.63 5.55 -17.66
C ARG A 183 -13.40 6.70 -16.98
N GLY A 184 -12.77 7.85 -16.76
CA GLY A 184 -13.36 8.94 -15.98
C GLY A 184 -13.42 8.57 -14.49
N ARG A 185 -14.33 9.24 -13.77
CA ARG A 185 -14.51 9.05 -12.32
C ARG A 185 -15.48 7.92 -11.96
N ASP A 186 -16.15 7.31 -12.93
CA ASP A 186 -17.15 6.25 -12.72
C ASP A 186 -16.58 4.84 -12.97
N PHE A 187 -15.25 4.69 -12.87
CA PHE A 187 -14.58 3.40 -13.00
C PHE A 187 -15.06 2.38 -11.97
N SER A 188 -15.03 1.13 -12.34
CA SER A 188 -15.31 -0.03 -11.47
C SER A 188 -14.03 -0.71 -11.01
N HIS A 189 -14.13 -1.61 -10.01
CA HIS A 189 -13.03 -2.54 -9.63
C HIS A 189 -12.53 -3.34 -10.83
N GLU A 190 -13.44 -3.76 -11.73
CA GLU A 190 -13.08 -4.50 -12.93
C GLU A 190 -12.26 -3.66 -13.91
N ASP A 191 -12.61 -2.37 -14.10
CA ASP A 191 -11.80 -1.44 -14.91
C ASP A 191 -10.39 -1.28 -14.35
N MET A 192 -10.27 -1.16 -13.03
CA MET A 192 -8.97 -1.09 -12.37
C MET A 192 -8.19 -2.39 -12.55
N ARG A 193 -8.81 -3.54 -12.30
CA ARG A 193 -8.20 -4.87 -12.45
C ARG A 193 -7.67 -5.06 -13.86
N GLN A 194 -8.49 -4.78 -14.88
CA GLN A 194 -8.09 -4.90 -16.27
C GLN A 194 -6.92 -3.97 -16.60
N LEU A 195 -7.00 -2.72 -16.18
CA LEU A 195 -5.94 -1.73 -16.42
C LEU A 195 -4.60 -2.19 -15.83
N TRP A 196 -4.62 -2.75 -14.61
CA TRP A 196 -3.42 -3.24 -13.95
C TRP A 196 -2.83 -4.45 -14.66
N LEU A 197 -3.66 -5.42 -15.07
CA LEU A 197 -3.23 -6.59 -15.83
C LEU A 197 -2.60 -6.21 -17.18
N GLU A 198 -3.12 -5.17 -17.83
CA GLU A 198 -2.64 -4.73 -19.14
C GLU A 198 -1.35 -3.89 -19.06
N ASN A 199 -1.16 -3.12 -17.97
CA ASN A 199 -0.15 -2.05 -17.96
C ASN A 199 0.88 -2.17 -16.83
N LEU A 200 0.63 -2.96 -15.78
CA LEU A 200 1.49 -3.07 -14.62
C LEU A 200 2.28 -4.38 -14.64
N PRO A 201 3.58 -4.35 -14.93
CA PRO A 201 4.40 -5.54 -14.81
C PRO A 201 4.40 -6.06 -13.38
N ILE A 202 4.14 -7.35 -13.19
CA ILE A 202 4.09 -7.97 -11.86
C ILE A 202 5.34 -7.73 -11.01
N TYR A 203 6.47 -7.50 -11.64
CA TYR A 203 7.73 -7.21 -10.97
C TYR A 203 7.77 -5.79 -10.36
N LEU A 204 6.93 -4.89 -10.84
CA LEU A 204 6.77 -3.52 -10.31
C LEU A 204 5.68 -3.40 -9.25
N CYS A 205 5.19 -4.53 -8.74
CA CYS A 205 4.30 -4.59 -7.58
C CYS A 205 5.03 -5.25 -6.42
N TRP A 206 4.70 -4.84 -5.21
CA TRP A 206 5.24 -5.43 -3.99
C TRP A 206 4.10 -5.88 -3.07
N GLY A 207 4.43 -6.78 -2.14
CA GLY A 207 3.53 -7.20 -1.09
C GLY A 207 2.15 -7.67 -1.57
N PRO A 208 1.10 -7.12 -0.97
CA PRO A 208 -0.29 -7.55 -1.19
C PRO A 208 -0.78 -7.28 -2.62
N GLU A 209 -0.38 -6.18 -3.23
CA GLU A 209 -0.77 -5.84 -4.61
C GLU A 209 -0.28 -6.87 -5.61
N ARG A 210 0.94 -7.38 -5.44
CA ARG A 210 1.47 -8.47 -6.27
C ARG A 210 0.63 -9.73 -6.14
N THR A 211 0.17 -10.06 -4.94
CA THR A 211 -0.68 -11.22 -4.69
C THR A 211 -2.03 -11.09 -5.39
N VAL A 212 -2.67 -9.93 -5.28
CA VAL A 212 -3.96 -9.65 -5.96
C VAL A 212 -3.79 -9.72 -7.48
N LEU A 213 -2.72 -9.12 -8.03
CA LEU A 213 -2.45 -9.13 -9.48
C LEU A 213 -2.20 -10.56 -10.00
N LEU A 214 -1.47 -11.40 -9.25
CA LEU A 214 -1.28 -12.81 -9.58
C LEU A 214 -2.61 -13.57 -9.65
N ARG A 215 -3.50 -13.36 -8.68
CA ARG A 215 -4.82 -14.02 -8.63
C ARG A 215 -5.73 -13.51 -9.74
N ALA A 216 -5.74 -12.21 -9.99
CA ALA A 216 -6.48 -11.64 -11.10
C ALA A 216 -6.04 -12.21 -12.46
N GLY A 217 -4.73 -12.45 -12.63
CA GLY A 217 -4.20 -13.14 -13.82
C GLY A 217 -4.67 -14.60 -13.92
N LEU A 218 -4.76 -15.32 -12.78
CA LEU A 218 -5.32 -16.68 -12.78
C LEU A 218 -6.81 -16.71 -13.14
N ALA A 219 -7.59 -15.71 -12.74
CA ALA A 219 -8.99 -15.61 -13.12
C ALA A 219 -9.18 -15.49 -14.65
N VAL A 220 -8.25 -14.87 -15.36
CA VAL A 220 -8.28 -14.82 -16.84
C VAL A 220 -8.11 -16.21 -17.47
N LEU A 221 -7.36 -17.10 -16.82
CA LEU A 221 -7.14 -18.48 -17.30
C LEU A 221 -8.32 -19.42 -17.03
N ALA A 222 -9.17 -19.07 -16.06
CA ALA A 222 -10.31 -19.87 -15.64
C ALA A 222 -11.56 -18.99 -15.44
N PRO A 223 -12.07 -18.34 -16.51
CA PRO A 223 -13.14 -17.35 -16.40
C PRO A 223 -14.51 -17.95 -16.01
N ASP A 224 -14.65 -19.26 -16.10
CA ASP A 224 -15.83 -20.04 -15.68
C ASP A 224 -15.81 -20.38 -14.18
N LEU A 225 -14.70 -20.21 -13.50
CA LEU A 225 -14.62 -20.42 -12.05
C LEU A 225 -15.04 -19.13 -11.31
N PRO A 226 -15.90 -19.27 -10.27
CA PRO A 226 -16.25 -18.14 -9.45
C PRO A 226 -15.02 -17.63 -8.68
N TYR A 227 -14.82 -16.33 -8.71
CA TYR A 227 -13.84 -15.66 -7.86
C TYR A 227 -14.47 -14.44 -7.20
N ASP A 228 -14.06 -14.18 -6.00
CA ASP A 228 -14.45 -13.03 -5.21
C ASP A 228 -13.21 -12.15 -4.99
N MET A 229 -13.19 -10.98 -5.64
CA MET A 229 -12.05 -10.06 -5.55
C MET A 229 -11.91 -9.46 -4.14
N ASP A 230 -13.02 -9.25 -3.44
CA ASP A 230 -13.00 -8.73 -2.08
C ASP A 230 -12.39 -9.77 -1.13
N ASP A 231 -12.77 -11.06 -1.27
CA ASP A 231 -12.10 -12.14 -0.55
C ASP A 231 -10.62 -12.25 -0.94
N TRP A 232 -10.29 -12.07 -2.21
CA TRP A 232 -8.90 -12.18 -2.67
C TRP A 232 -8.01 -11.03 -2.20
N ALA A 233 -8.57 -9.86 -1.95
CA ALA A 233 -7.84 -8.74 -1.40
C ALA A 233 -7.46 -8.93 0.06
N VAL A 234 -8.32 -9.60 0.85
CA VAL A 234 -8.16 -9.70 2.31
C VAL A 234 -7.69 -11.05 2.81
N ARG A 235 -8.04 -12.17 2.16
CA ARG A 235 -7.70 -13.52 2.58
C ARG A 235 -6.47 -14.06 1.86
N LEU A 236 -5.57 -14.72 2.59
CA LEU A 236 -4.29 -15.21 2.08
C LEU A 236 -3.44 -14.12 1.42
N ASN A 237 -3.60 -12.90 1.88
CA ASN A 237 -2.91 -11.73 1.37
C ASN A 237 -2.27 -10.94 2.52
N PRO A 238 -1.26 -11.49 3.19
CA PRO A 238 -0.60 -10.80 4.28
C PRO A 238 -0.01 -9.46 3.81
N GLY A 239 -0.14 -8.44 4.64
CA GLY A 239 0.27 -7.07 4.33
C GLY A 239 -0.80 -6.20 3.68
N GLN A 240 -2.01 -6.69 3.50
CA GLN A 240 -3.11 -5.95 2.87
C GLN A 240 -3.48 -4.63 3.58
N GLU A 241 -3.23 -4.53 4.88
CA GLU A 241 -3.43 -3.33 5.71
C GLU A 241 -2.19 -2.40 5.74
N LEU A 242 -1.16 -2.68 4.97
CA LEU A 242 0.01 -1.80 4.84
C LEU A 242 -0.32 -0.57 3.98
N CYS A 243 0.70 0.18 3.59
CA CYS A 243 0.57 1.48 2.91
C CYS A 243 -0.02 1.44 1.49
N GLY A 244 -0.24 0.26 0.88
CA GLY A 244 -0.59 0.14 -0.54
C GLY A 244 -1.82 0.94 -0.97
N ALA A 245 -2.89 0.97 -0.17
CA ALA A 245 -4.08 1.79 -0.48
C ALA A 245 -3.77 3.29 -0.39
N MET A 246 -2.95 3.71 0.57
CA MET A 246 -2.57 5.11 0.76
C MET A 246 -1.74 5.62 -0.42
N ILE A 247 -0.72 4.89 -0.86
CA ILE A 247 0.16 5.29 -1.97
C ILE A 247 -0.53 5.28 -3.34
N ARG A 248 -1.70 4.62 -3.46
CA ARG A 248 -2.55 4.67 -4.67
C ARG A 248 -3.50 5.86 -4.70
N ALA A 249 -3.73 6.54 -3.58
CA ALA A 249 -4.81 7.52 -3.43
C ALA A 249 -4.53 8.86 -4.11
N ASP A 250 -3.28 9.22 -4.36
CA ASP A 250 -2.86 10.52 -4.88
C ASP A 250 -3.59 10.92 -6.16
N ALA A 251 -3.70 10.01 -7.13
CA ALA A 251 -4.36 10.28 -8.42
C ALA A 251 -5.83 10.69 -8.24
N TYR A 252 -6.54 10.12 -7.28
CA TYR A 252 -7.93 10.45 -7.00
C TYR A 252 -8.06 11.83 -6.38
N GLY A 253 -7.11 12.22 -5.51
CA GLY A 253 -7.00 13.57 -5.00
C GLY A 253 -6.75 14.59 -6.12
N TYR A 254 -5.88 14.28 -7.07
CA TYR A 254 -5.58 15.15 -8.23
C TYR A 254 -6.80 15.32 -9.15
N ALA A 255 -7.61 14.27 -9.33
CA ALA A 255 -8.80 14.30 -10.16
C ALA A 255 -9.99 15.05 -9.52
N CYS A 256 -9.94 15.35 -8.23
CA CYS A 256 -11.03 15.95 -7.47
C CYS A 256 -10.60 17.24 -6.74
N PRO A 257 -10.05 18.25 -7.44
CA PRO A 257 -9.58 19.48 -6.81
C PRO A 257 -10.71 20.21 -6.10
N GLY A 258 -10.60 20.35 -4.77
CA GLY A 258 -11.59 21.03 -3.94
C GLY A 258 -12.80 20.17 -3.52
N ASP A 259 -12.84 18.89 -3.89
CA ASP A 259 -13.87 17.94 -3.49
C ASP A 259 -13.24 16.71 -2.79
N PRO A 260 -12.86 16.83 -1.52
CA PRO A 260 -12.22 15.76 -0.77
C PRO A 260 -13.15 14.57 -0.53
N GLU A 261 -14.47 14.77 -0.52
CA GLU A 261 -15.43 13.68 -0.34
C GLU A 261 -15.50 12.80 -1.59
N LEU A 262 -15.51 13.40 -2.77
CA LEU A 262 -15.44 12.65 -4.03
C LEU A 262 -14.10 11.91 -4.14
N ALA A 263 -12.98 12.59 -3.80
CA ALA A 263 -11.66 11.94 -3.78
C ALA A 263 -11.63 10.70 -2.87
N ALA A 264 -12.19 10.81 -1.66
CA ALA A 264 -12.29 9.69 -0.73
C ALA A 264 -13.15 8.54 -1.28
N ARG A 265 -14.28 8.85 -1.93
CA ARG A 265 -15.13 7.84 -2.59
C ARG A 265 -14.39 7.10 -3.70
N LEU A 266 -13.61 7.81 -4.51
CA LEU A 266 -12.80 7.18 -5.57
C LEU A 266 -11.67 6.33 -5.01
N ALA A 267 -11.02 6.79 -3.94
CA ALA A 267 -9.95 6.05 -3.28
C ALA A 267 -10.45 4.78 -2.56
N PHE A 268 -11.70 4.79 -2.08
CA PHE A 268 -12.33 3.66 -1.41
C PHE A 268 -12.72 2.53 -2.39
N ARG A 269 -13.00 2.86 -3.65
CA ARG A 269 -13.22 1.88 -4.72
C ARG A 269 -11.96 1.08 -5.04
#